data_6cc8d366cd8df09c03d4034832419e59
#
_entry.id   6cc8d366cd8df09c03d4034832419e59
#
_cell.length_a   1.000
_cell.length_b   1.000
_cell.length_c   1.000
_cell.angle_alpha   90.00
_cell.angle_beta   90.00
_cell.angle_gamma   90.00
#
_symmetry.space_group_name_H-M   'P 1'
#
loop_
_entity.id
_entity.type
_entity.pdbx_description
1 polymer ?
#
loop_
_entity_poly.entity_id
_entity_poly.type
_entity_poly.pdbx_seq_one_letter_code
_entity_poly.pdbx_strand_id
1 'polypeptide(L)'
;MRSKSEELMLRIREYIESYFERYSSTPTVREIAGAMRIAVSSAHRYLVAMAEKDMVFYENGALSTPKIRRMNPAVSPAAIVGS
;
A
#
# COMPACT_ATOMS: atom_id res chain seq x y z
N MET A 1 10.45 5.06 20.55
CA MET A 1 11.30 5.12 19.34
C MET A 1 10.88 4.08 18.33
N ARG A 2 10.82 4.48 17.07
CA ARG A 2 10.45 3.54 16.02
C ARG A 2 11.67 2.76 15.55
N SER A 3 11.46 1.50 15.21
CA SER A 3 12.51 0.70 14.59
C SER A 3 12.67 1.12 13.13
N LYS A 4 13.79 0.70 12.53
CA LYS A 4 14.01 0.97 11.10
C LYS A 4 12.91 0.31 10.24
N SER A 5 12.43 -0.85 10.66
CA SER A 5 11.35 -1.53 9.94
C SER A 5 10.07 -0.72 9.96
N GLU A 6 9.73 -0.13 11.10
CA GLU A 6 8.54 0.68 11.20
C GLU A 6 8.65 1.96 10.37
N GLU A 7 9.81 2.58 10.37
CA GLU A 7 10.04 3.75 9.54
C GLU A 7 9.89 3.41 8.06
N LEU A 8 10.43 2.28 7.64
CA LEU A 8 10.33 1.86 6.25
C LEU A 8 8.88 1.57 5.88
N MET A 9 8.12 0.94 6.78
CA MET A 9 6.70 0.70 6.55
C MET A 9 5.93 1.99 6.34
N LEU A 10 6.22 3.01 7.15
CA LEU A 10 5.58 4.31 6.99
C LEU A 10 5.94 4.96 5.66
N ARG A 11 7.20 4.84 5.25
CA ARG A 11 7.65 5.39 3.97
C ARG A 11 6.98 4.66 2.80
N ILE A 12 6.83 3.35 2.92
CA ILE A 12 6.13 2.57 1.89
C ILE A 12 4.69 3.03 1.77
N ARG A 13 4.00 3.20 2.90
CA ARG A 13 2.62 3.66 2.89
C ARG A 13 2.50 5.05 2.26
N GLU A 14 3.38 5.97 2.63
CA GLU A 14 3.38 7.31 2.05
C GLU A 14 3.62 7.25 0.54
N TYR A 15 4.52 6.39 0.12
CA TYR A 15 4.81 6.24 -1.31
C TYR A 15 3.57 5.73 -2.05
N ILE A 16 2.89 4.73 -1.49
CA ILE A 16 1.67 4.19 -2.10
C ILE A 16 0.61 5.28 -2.22
N GLU A 17 0.40 6.04 -1.17
CA GLU A 17 -0.62 7.07 -1.16
C GLU A 17 -0.30 8.22 -2.11
N SER A 18 0.95 8.65 -2.15
CA SER A 18 1.40 9.68 -3.09
C SER A 18 1.29 9.21 -4.53
N TYR A 19 1.64 7.96 -4.77
CA TYR A 19 1.54 7.37 -6.11
C TYR A 19 0.08 7.37 -6.58
N PHE A 20 -0.83 7.00 -5.69
CA PHE A 20 -2.25 6.99 -6.02
C PHE A 20 -2.77 8.39 -6.33
N GLU A 21 -2.36 9.39 -5.55
CA GLU A 21 -2.77 10.76 -5.79
C GLU A 21 -2.30 11.25 -7.15
N ARG A 22 -1.13 10.79 -7.59
CA ARG A 22 -0.54 11.23 -8.84
C ARG A 22 -1.08 10.49 -10.06
N TYR A 23 -1.25 9.19 -9.93
CA TYR A 23 -1.57 8.32 -11.07
C TYR A 23 -2.93 7.66 -11.00
N SER A 24 -3.67 7.85 -9.93
CA SER A 24 -4.98 7.22 -9.69
C SER A 24 -4.91 5.70 -9.69
N SER A 25 -3.74 5.16 -9.39
CA SER A 25 -3.54 3.72 -9.26
C SER A 25 -2.45 3.49 -8.23
N THR A 26 -2.36 2.27 -7.72
CA THR A 26 -1.34 1.93 -6.73
C THR A 26 -0.10 1.34 -7.41
N PRO A 27 1.08 1.52 -6.82
CA PRO A 27 2.31 0.98 -7.39
C PRO A 27 2.36 -0.53 -7.25
N THR A 28 3.16 -1.17 -8.10
CA THR A 28 3.42 -2.60 -7.97
C THR A 28 4.46 -2.83 -6.87
N VAL A 29 4.56 -4.09 -6.42
CA VAL A 29 5.59 -4.45 -5.44
C VAL A 29 6.98 -4.11 -5.96
N ARG A 30 7.19 -4.34 -7.25
CA ARG A 30 8.48 -4.05 -7.87
C ARG A 30 8.79 -2.55 -7.85
N GLU A 31 7.80 -1.72 -8.09
CA GLU A 31 7.97 -0.27 -8.03
C GLU A 31 8.29 0.19 -6.62
N ILE A 32 7.61 -0.39 -5.63
CA ILE A 32 7.89 -0.10 -4.23
C ILE A 32 9.32 -0.48 -3.88
N ALA A 33 9.74 -1.68 -4.29
CA ALA A 33 11.09 -2.16 -4.02
C ALA A 33 12.14 -1.20 -4.61
N GLY A 34 11.93 -0.76 -5.84
CA GLY A 34 12.83 0.18 -6.48
C GLY A 34 12.88 1.53 -5.77
N ALA A 35 11.72 2.03 -5.37
CA ALA A 35 11.64 3.32 -4.67
C ALA A 35 12.31 3.27 -3.30
N MET A 36 12.17 2.16 -2.61
CA MET A 36 12.76 1.98 -1.27
C MET A 36 14.18 1.42 -1.31
N ARG A 37 14.65 1.03 -2.48
CA ARG A 37 15.98 0.44 -2.68
C ARG A 37 16.16 -0.84 -1.88
N ILE A 38 15.17 -1.71 -1.95
CA ILE A 38 15.20 -3.01 -1.30
C ILE A 38 14.84 -4.08 -2.33
N ALA A 39 15.11 -5.34 -1.97
CA ALA A 39 14.76 -6.46 -2.85
C ALA A 39 13.25 -6.60 -2.94
N VAL A 40 12.75 -7.13 -4.07
CA VAL A 40 11.32 -7.36 -4.26
C VAL A 40 10.76 -8.29 -3.19
N SER A 41 11.51 -9.34 -2.82
CA SER A 41 11.09 -10.25 -1.77
C SER A 41 10.94 -9.54 -0.42
N SER A 42 11.82 -8.58 -0.14
CA SER A 42 11.71 -7.79 1.09
C SER A 42 10.49 -6.90 1.06
N ALA A 43 10.25 -6.23 -0.07
CA ALA A 43 9.07 -5.38 -0.23
C ALA A 43 7.79 -6.19 -0.02
N HIS A 44 7.73 -7.39 -0.58
CA HIS A 44 6.57 -8.25 -0.40
C HIS A 44 6.36 -8.58 1.08
N ARG A 45 7.42 -8.93 1.79
CA ARG A 45 7.32 -9.24 3.22
C ARG A 45 6.85 -8.05 4.04
N TYR A 46 7.35 -6.85 3.69
CA TYR A 46 6.89 -5.64 4.37
C TYR A 46 5.40 -5.40 4.13
N LEU A 47 4.94 -5.60 2.90
CA LEU A 47 3.52 -5.40 2.60
C LEU A 47 2.65 -6.39 3.36
N VAL A 48 3.07 -7.65 3.47
CA VAL A 48 2.34 -8.64 4.25
C VAL A 48 2.27 -8.23 5.72
N ALA A 49 3.40 -7.79 6.29
CA ALA A 49 3.43 -7.35 7.68
C ALA A 49 2.57 -6.11 7.89
N MET A 50 2.60 -5.18 6.93
CA MET A 50 1.78 -3.98 7.00
C MET A 50 0.28 -4.31 6.92
N ALA A 51 -0.06 -5.29 6.09
CA ALA A 51 -1.46 -5.73 6.00
C ALA A 51 -1.94 -6.33 7.32
N GLU A 52 -1.08 -7.06 8.01
CA GLU A 52 -1.40 -7.59 9.32
C GLU A 52 -1.62 -6.50 10.37
N LYS A 53 -0.98 -5.36 10.19
CA LYS A 53 -1.13 -4.21 11.08
C LYS A 53 -2.22 -3.25 10.61
N ASP A 54 -2.96 -3.60 9.57
CA ASP A 54 -4.00 -2.77 8.97
C ASP A 54 -3.48 -1.44 8.41
N MET A 55 -2.21 -1.37 8.09
CA MET A 55 -1.62 -0.18 7.48
C MET A 55 -1.94 -0.12 5.99
N VAL A 56 -2.11 -1.28 5.37
CA VAL A 56 -2.48 -1.39 3.95
C VAL A 56 -3.45 -2.56 3.81
N PHE A 57 -4.10 -2.60 2.65
CA PHE A 57 -4.93 -3.74 2.24
C PHE A 57 -4.22 -4.38 1.06
N TYR A 58 -3.80 -5.62 1.21
CA TYR A 58 -3.01 -6.31 0.19
C TYR A 58 -3.55 -7.72 0.00
N GLU A 59 -4.28 -7.94 -1.08
CA GLU A 59 -4.89 -9.22 -1.41
C GLU A 59 -4.79 -9.49 -2.90
N ASN A 60 -4.33 -10.68 -3.26
CA ASN A 60 -4.27 -11.12 -4.66
C ASN A 60 -3.57 -10.11 -5.57
N GLY A 61 -2.53 -9.47 -5.06
CA GLY A 61 -1.81 -8.46 -5.82
C GLY A 61 -2.44 -7.09 -5.82
N ALA A 62 -3.65 -6.96 -5.34
CA ALA A 62 -4.31 -5.66 -5.21
C ALA A 62 -3.84 -4.97 -3.95
N LEU A 63 -3.51 -3.69 -4.06
CA LEU A 63 -2.95 -2.92 -2.97
C LEU A 63 -3.76 -1.64 -2.76
N SER A 64 -4.05 -1.32 -1.51
CA SER A 64 -4.76 -0.10 -1.16
C SER A 64 -4.37 0.30 0.26
N THR A 65 -4.82 1.46 0.70
CA THR A 65 -4.66 1.91 2.08
C THR A 65 -5.98 2.47 2.58
N PRO A 66 -6.16 2.61 3.90
CA PRO A 66 -7.38 3.23 4.42
C PRO A 66 -7.61 4.64 3.86
N LYS A 67 -6.53 5.40 3.69
CA LYS A 67 -6.66 6.75 3.12
C LYS A 67 -7.15 6.70 1.68
N ILE A 68 -6.61 5.79 0.88
CA ILE A 68 -7.02 5.65 -0.52
C ILE A 68 -8.50 5.27 -0.61
N ARG A 69 -8.95 4.37 0.24
CA ARG A 69 -10.36 3.97 0.25
C ARG A 69 -11.28 5.13 0.60
N ARG A 70 -10.85 6.00 1.49
CA ARG A 70 -11.62 7.20 1.83
C ARG A 70 -11.64 8.21 0.70
N MET A 71 -10.51 8.34 0.00
CA MET A 71 -10.40 9.30 -1.11
C MET A 71 -11.20 8.88 -2.33
N ASN A 72 -11.37 7.57 -2.51
CA ASN A 72 -12.02 7.05 -3.70
C ASN A 72 -12.93 5.87 -3.37
N PRO A 73 -14.05 6.14 -2.69
CA PRO A 73 -14.97 5.08 -2.27
C PRO A 73 -15.59 4.32 -3.44
N ALA A 74 -15.66 4.91 -4.62
CA ALA A 74 -16.21 4.25 -5.80
C ALA A 74 -15.40 3.03 -6.22
N VAL A 75 -14.14 2.96 -5.80
CA VAL A 75 -13.27 1.83 -6.10
C VAL A 75 -13.46 0.69 -5.10
N SER A 76 -14.11 0.99 -4.00
CA SER A 76 -14.33 0.00 -2.95
C SER A 76 -15.27 -1.11 -3.44
N PRO A 77 -14.93 -2.39 -3.18
CA PRO A 77 -15.83 -3.49 -3.52
C PRO A 77 -17.21 -3.36 -2.88
N ALA A 78 -17.27 -2.79 -1.70
CA ALA A 78 -18.55 -2.58 -1.02
C ALA A 78 -19.43 -1.63 -1.79
N ALA A 79 -18.87 -0.60 -2.40
CA ALA A 79 -19.63 0.35 -3.19
C ALA A 79 -20.20 -0.31 -4.45
N ILE A 80 -19.44 -1.23 -5.04
CA ILE A 80 -19.91 -1.95 -6.23
C ILE A 80 -21.06 -2.89 -5.88
N VAL A 81 -20.91 -3.58 -4.78
CA VAL A 81 -21.92 -4.54 -4.34
C VAL A 81 -23.20 -3.83 -3.95
N GLY A 82 -23.09 -2.64 -3.40
CA GLY A 82 -24.24 -1.88 -2.98
C GLY A 82 -25.11 -1.37 -4.11
N SER A 83 -24.61 -1.45 -5.30
CA SER A 83 -25.39 -1.00 -6.46
C SER A 83 -26.41 -2.03 -6.93
#